data_d5a90b0b6de318d2bdb8b615541b2f53
#
_entry.id   d5a90b0b6de318d2bdb8b615541b2f53
#
_cell.length_a   1.000
_cell.length_b   1.000
_cell.length_c   1.000
_cell.angle_alpha   90.00
_cell.angle_beta   90.00
_cell.angle_gamma   90.00
#
_symmetry.space_group_name_H-M   'P 1'
#
loop_
_entity.id
_entity.type
_entity.pdbx_description
1 polymer ?
#
loop_
_entity_poly.entity_id
_entity_poly.type
_entity_poly.pdbx_seq_one_letter_code
_entity_poly.pdbx_strand_id
1 'polypeptide(L)'
;MKTKSINILNLNVPCHCHCRYCLLEWNGKTIGIDYDRSINYAKSFYKWLKENKPELNFTYYFGYSMEHPKLFEAIKFMQETNSPGGEFLQFDGMKERTKDELFDFLAEIKNAGIKLIDLTFYGLEDYHDKFAGRLGDYNLLMNTLDVALSLGINVEVGIPVIKENLDQLNELVDLFSKKNVNLFLFTPHSIGRGKTLINSKITLDDYESMSKNVKNYFNRNTNRTQYEWLNNPPKEVSNRTLTISLLSTNIEDIENKTFEDVIKELEEMDYYFYSTVPSFNELLIKYADKNDKLLYSKKDLYAIYRKRYIQENKINIIDITDERYSGSIRY
;
A
#
# COMPACT_ATOMS: atom_id res chain seq x y z
N MET A 1 23.61 -5.82 -7.12
CA MET A 1 22.37 -6.32 -6.49
C MET A 1 21.60 -7.12 -7.52
N LYS A 2 20.91 -8.22 -7.12
CA LYS A 2 20.19 -9.08 -8.07
C LYS A 2 18.71 -8.67 -8.15
N THR A 3 18.18 -8.49 -9.35
CA THR A 3 16.74 -8.37 -9.58
C THR A 3 16.09 -9.73 -9.30
N LYS A 4 15.04 -9.75 -8.46
CA LYS A 4 14.34 -10.97 -8.07
C LYS A 4 12.94 -11.03 -8.68
N SER A 5 12.30 -9.88 -8.81
CA SER A 5 10.93 -9.79 -9.31
C SER A 5 10.69 -8.52 -10.11
N ILE A 6 9.69 -8.58 -10.96
CA ILE A 6 9.16 -7.46 -11.73
C ILE A 6 7.66 -7.34 -11.43
N ASN A 7 7.23 -6.15 -11.05
CA ASN A 7 5.82 -5.83 -10.86
C ASN A 7 5.36 -4.93 -12.00
N ILE A 8 4.19 -5.21 -12.55
CA ILE A 8 3.47 -4.27 -13.40
C ILE A 8 2.25 -3.78 -12.63
N LEU A 9 2.18 -2.46 -12.46
CA LEU A 9 1.07 -1.80 -11.74
C LEU A 9 0.23 -0.99 -12.71
N ASN A 10 -1.08 -1.15 -12.63
CA ASN A 10 -2.04 -0.19 -13.15
C ASN A 10 -2.89 0.33 -11.98
N LEU A 11 -2.67 1.56 -11.59
CA LEU A 11 -3.41 2.24 -10.53
C LEU A 11 -4.65 2.92 -11.15
N ASN A 12 -5.59 2.11 -11.59
CA ASN A 12 -6.85 2.61 -12.12
C ASN A 12 -7.80 2.88 -10.95
N VAL A 13 -8.01 4.17 -10.67
CA VAL A 13 -8.79 4.59 -9.52
C VAL A 13 -10.13 5.10 -10.01
N PRO A 14 -11.24 4.46 -9.69
CA PRO A 14 -12.35 5.18 -9.09
C PRO A 14 -12.48 4.79 -7.62
N CYS A 15 -12.25 5.74 -6.73
CA CYS A 15 -12.46 5.60 -5.29
C CYS A 15 -13.52 6.59 -4.85
N HIS A 16 -14.49 6.15 -4.06
CA HIS A 16 -15.57 7.02 -3.56
C HIS A 16 -15.22 7.72 -2.25
N CYS A 17 -14.01 7.49 -1.72
CA CYS A 17 -13.49 8.13 -0.52
C CYS A 17 -12.49 9.24 -0.82
N HIS A 18 -12.31 10.16 0.14
CA HIS A 18 -11.30 11.22 0.13
C HIS A 18 -10.43 11.17 1.40
N CYS A 19 -9.95 9.98 1.76
CA CYS A 19 -9.25 9.70 3.01
C CYS A 19 -8.09 10.67 3.26
N ARG A 20 -7.95 11.12 4.52
CA ARG A 20 -6.90 12.06 4.95
C ARG A 20 -5.48 11.56 4.75
N TYR A 21 -5.27 10.24 4.61
CA TYR A 21 -3.95 9.64 4.39
C TYR A 21 -3.75 9.04 3.01
N CYS A 22 -4.66 9.30 2.07
CA CYS A 22 -4.63 8.68 0.73
C CYS A 22 -3.25 8.81 0.07
N LEU A 23 -2.63 7.68 -0.19
CA LEU A 23 -1.34 7.60 -0.88
C LEU A 23 -1.42 8.22 -2.29
N LEU A 24 -2.50 7.95 -3.01
CA LEU A 24 -2.69 8.39 -4.40
C LEU A 24 -3.12 9.86 -4.53
N GLU A 25 -3.39 10.54 -3.41
CA GLU A 25 -3.92 11.92 -3.43
C GLU A 25 -5.17 12.05 -4.33
N TRP A 26 -6.01 11.00 -4.35
CA TRP A 26 -7.17 10.88 -5.24
C TRP A 26 -8.04 12.15 -5.24
N ASN A 27 -8.27 12.70 -6.41
CA ASN A 27 -9.00 13.96 -6.64
C ASN A 27 -10.04 13.87 -7.76
N GLY A 28 -10.52 12.66 -8.06
CA GLY A 28 -11.46 12.39 -9.14
C GLY A 28 -10.82 12.12 -10.50
N LYS A 29 -9.49 12.18 -10.63
CA LYS A 29 -8.77 11.92 -11.89
C LYS A 29 -8.03 10.60 -11.84
N THR A 30 -8.32 9.69 -12.74
CA THR A 30 -7.58 8.44 -12.93
C THR A 30 -6.18 8.73 -13.47
N ILE A 31 -5.17 8.12 -12.83
CA ILE A 31 -3.77 8.21 -13.27
C ILE A 31 -3.33 6.97 -14.05
N GLY A 32 -4.02 5.84 -13.90
CA GLY A 32 -3.79 4.61 -14.64
C GLY A 32 -4.30 4.69 -16.08
N ILE A 33 -4.16 3.59 -16.78
CA ILE A 33 -4.58 3.45 -18.17
C ILE A 33 -5.78 2.51 -18.30
N ASP A 34 -6.38 2.47 -19.48
CA ASP A 34 -7.44 1.52 -19.82
C ASP A 34 -7.01 0.07 -19.53
N TYR A 35 -7.98 -0.75 -19.09
CA TYR A 35 -7.71 -2.12 -18.69
C TYR A 35 -7.17 -2.96 -19.86
N ASP A 36 -7.78 -2.86 -21.05
CA ASP A 36 -7.38 -3.69 -22.20
C ASP A 36 -5.96 -3.36 -22.64
N ARG A 37 -5.59 -2.09 -22.64
CA ARG A 37 -4.22 -1.67 -22.92
C ARG A 37 -3.25 -2.20 -21.87
N SER A 38 -3.62 -2.07 -20.59
CA SER A 38 -2.80 -2.55 -19.46
C SER A 38 -2.58 -4.06 -19.49
N ILE A 39 -3.66 -4.84 -19.65
CA ILE A 39 -3.57 -6.29 -19.62
C ILE A 39 -2.84 -6.85 -20.86
N ASN A 40 -3.02 -6.23 -22.02
CA ASN A 40 -2.31 -6.64 -23.24
C ASN A 40 -0.81 -6.42 -23.11
N TYR A 41 -0.39 -5.26 -22.57
CA TYR A 41 1.00 -5.00 -22.27
C TYR A 41 1.54 -6.03 -21.25
N ALA A 42 0.83 -6.24 -20.14
CA ALA A 42 1.26 -7.14 -19.08
C ALA A 42 1.35 -8.61 -19.54
N LYS A 43 0.40 -9.09 -20.35
CA LYS A 43 0.43 -10.44 -20.94
C LYS A 43 1.60 -10.62 -21.89
N SER A 44 1.85 -9.63 -22.75
CA SER A 44 2.99 -9.67 -23.68
C SER A 44 4.32 -9.65 -22.94
N PHE A 45 4.43 -8.80 -21.91
CA PHE A 45 5.61 -8.74 -21.05
C PHE A 45 5.84 -10.07 -20.29
N TYR A 46 4.78 -10.63 -19.69
CA TYR A 46 4.85 -11.90 -18.96
C TYR A 46 5.30 -13.05 -19.85
N LYS A 47 4.76 -13.14 -21.07
CA LYS A 47 5.19 -14.14 -22.06
C LYS A 47 6.67 -13.99 -22.36
N TRP A 48 7.11 -12.79 -22.72
CA TRP A 48 8.50 -12.51 -23.01
C TRP A 48 9.43 -12.83 -21.81
N LEU A 49 8.99 -12.47 -20.60
CA LEU A 49 9.76 -12.73 -19.37
C LEU A 49 9.97 -14.23 -19.16
N LYS A 50 8.94 -15.04 -19.35
CA LYS A 50 9.04 -16.51 -19.23
C LYS A 50 10.01 -17.13 -20.22
N GLU A 51 10.10 -16.56 -21.42
CA GLU A 51 10.98 -17.04 -22.47
C GLU A 51 12.44 -16.59 -22.28
N ASN A 52 12.66 -15.37 -21.75
CA ASN A 52 13.98 -14.74 -21.72
C ASN A 52 14.61 -14.63 -20.33
N LYS A 53 13.81 -14.57 -19.25
CA LYS A 53 14.27 -14.41 -17.85
C LYS A 53 13.39 -15.23 -16.88
N PRO A 54 13.30 -16.56 -17.06
CA PRO A 54 12.39 -17.42 -16.32
C PRO A 54 12.66 -17.47 -14.81
N GLU A 55 13.85 -17.03 -14.38
CA GLU A 55 14.24 -16.96 -12.97
C GLU A 55 13.61 -15.77 -12.22
N LEU A 56 13.02 -14.80 -12.93
CA LEU A 56 12.37 -13.66 -12.31
C LEU A 56 10.91 -13.95 -11.98
N ASN A 57 10.51 -13.60 -10.77
CA ASN A 57 9.10 -13.59 -10.42
C ASN A 57 8.40 -12.42 -11.12
N PHE A 58 7.14 -12.64 -11.44
CA PHE A 58 6.30 -11.62 -12.06
C PHE A 58 5.04 -11.43 -11.23
N THR A 59 4.61 -10.17 -11.07
CA THR A 59 3.30 -9.83 -10.52
C THR A 59 2.64 -8.75 -11.37
N TYR A 60 1.33 -8.86 -11.49
CA TYR A 60 0.47 -7.83 -12.06
C TYR A 60 -0.49 -7.33 -11.00
N TYR A 61 -0.68 -6.04 -10.92
CA TYR A 61 -1.62 -5.42 -10.00
C TYR A 61 -2.49 -4.41 -10.73
N PHE A 62 -3.80 -4.64 -10.65
CA PHE A 62 -4.82 -3.72 -11.14
C PHE A 62 -5.55 -3.15 -9.93
N GLY A 63 -5.04 -2.04 -9.43
CA GLY A 63 -5.47 -1.46 -8.16
C GLY A 63 -6.78 -0.71 -8.23
N TYR A 64 -7.51 -0.72 -7.11
CA TYR A 64 -8.78 0.00 -6.91
C TYR A 64 -9.84 -0.33 -7.97
N SER A 65 -9.97 -1.60 -8.29
CA SER A 65 -10.74 -2.09 -9.42
C SER A 65 -12.14 -2.59 -9.07
N MET A 66 -12.60 -2.47 -7.81
CA MET A 66 -13.88 -3.02 -7.34
C MET A 66 -15.10 -2.59 -8.17
N GLU A 67 -15.05 -1.39 -8.74
CA GLU A 67 -16.14 -0.87 -9.56
C GLU A 67 -15.86 -1.01 -11.06
N HIS A 68 -14.74 -1.64 -11.44
CA HIS A 68 -14.38 -1.78 -12.84
C HIS A 68 -15.17 -2.93 -13.50
N PRO A 69 -15.78 -2.74 -14.69
CA PRO A 69 -16.58 -3.78 -15.36
C PRO A 69 -15.79 -5.07 -15.63
N LYS A 70 -14.47 -4.99 -15.73
CA LYS A 70 -13.57 -6.13 -15.99
C LYS A 70 -12.83 -6.64 -14.76
N LEU A 71 -13.35 -6.39 -13.56
CA LEU A 71 -12.73 -6.85 -12.30
C LEU A 71 -12.42 -8.35 -12.33
N PHE A 72 -13.36 -9.18 -12.73
CA PHE A 72 -13.20 -10.64 -12.72
C PHE A 72 -12.18 -11.14 -13.75
N GLU A 73 -12.05 -10.45 -14.88
CA GLU A 73 -10.99 -10.73 -15.86
C GLU A 73 -9.61 -10.38 -15.28
N ALA A 74 -9.52 -9.25 -14.56
CA ALA A 74 -8.30 -8.84 -13.87
C ALA A 74 -7.89 -9.85 -12.78
N ILE A 75 -8.85 -10.30 -11.95
CA ILE A 75 -8.62 -11.34 -10.93
C ILE A 75 -8.08 -12.61 -11.59
N LYS A 76 -8.70 -13.09 -12.66
CA LYS A 76 -8.24 -14.27 -13.38
C LYS A 76 -6.81 -14.14 -13.86
N PHE A 77 -6.42 -13.02 -14.47
CA PHE A 77 -5.04 -12.82 -14.91
C PHE A 77 -4.06 -12.71 -13.74
N MET A 78 -4.46 -12.08 -12.64
CA MET A 78 -3.63 -12.06 -11.43
C MET A 78 -3.45 -13.47 -10.84
N GLN A 79 -4.44 -14.37 -10.95
CA GLN A 79 -4.32 -15.78 -10.58
C GLN A 79 -3.37 -16.55 -11.52
N GLU A 80 -3.50 -16.36 -12.82
CA GLU A 80 -2.61 -16.97 -13.82
C GLU A 80 -1.13 -16.61 -13.60
N THR A 81 -0.87 -15.44 -13.05
CA THR A 81 0.48 -14.94 -12.74
C THR A 81 0.90 -15.16 -11.29
N ASN A 82 0.09 -15.84 -10.47
CA ASN A 82 0.29 -15.96 -9.02
C ASN A 82 0.49 -14.62 -8.31
N SER A 83 -0.16 -13.57 -8.81
CA SER A 83 -0.12 -12.25 -8.21
C SER A 83 -1.04 -12.18 -6.97
N PRO A 84 -0.67 -11.45 -5.91
CA PRO A 84 -1.47 -11.38 -4.68
C PRO A 84 -2.93 -10.99 -4.90
N GLY A 85 -3.21 -10.05 -5.82
CA GLY A 85 -4.57 -9.61 -6.17
C GLY A 85 -5.47 -10.70 -6.79
N GLY A 86 -4.93 -11.88 -7.10
CA GLY A 86 -5.72 -13.05 -7.52
C GLY A 86 -6.47 -13.74 -6.38
N GLU A 87 -6.06 -13.53 -5.13
CA GLU A 87 -6.68 -14.13 -3.94
C GLU A 87 -7.06 -13.10 -2.85
N PHE A 88 -6.59 -11.87 -2.98
CA PHE A 88 -6.73 -10.77 -2.01
C PHE A 88 -7.21 -9.48 -2.68
N LEU A 89 -8.18 -8.80 -2.08
CA LEU A 89 -8.66 -7.48 -2.55
C LEU A 89 -8.79 -6.49 -1.39
N GLN A 90 -8.39 -5.24 -1.66
CA GLN A 90 -8.71 -4.10 -0.80
C GLN A 90 -10.11 -3.59 -1.14
N PHE A 91 -10.96 -3.50 -0.14
CA PHE A 91 -12.38 -3.16 -0.29
C PHE A 91 -12.73 -1.73 0.10
N ASP A 92 -11.73 -0.90 0.39
CA ASP A 92 -11.96 0.51 0.70
C ASP A 92 -12.38 1.31 -0.54
N GLY A 93 -13.29 2.27 -0.34
CA GLY A 93 -13.69 3.24 -1.37
C GLY A 93 -14.58 2.68 -2.49
N MET A 94 -15.25 1.57 -2.27
CA MET A 94 -16.28 1.05 -3.19
C MET A 94 -17.53 1.94 -3.20
N LYS A 95 -18.39 1.81 -4.22
CA LYS A 95 -19.68 2.49 -4.26
C LYS A 95 -20.62 1.99 -3.17
N GLU A 96 -21.64 2.78 -2.87
CA GLU A 96 -22.71 2.36 -1.95
C GLU A 96 -23.46 1.16 -2.52
N ARG A 97 -23.79 0.22 -1.62
CA ARG A 97 -24.57 -0.99 -1.90
C ARG A 97 -25.47 -1.31 -0.72
N THR A 98 -26.65 -1.81 -1.01
CA THR A 98 -27.50 -2.46 -0.03
C THR A 98 -26.88 -3.77 0.46
N LYS A 99 -27.41 -4.36 1.55
CA LYS A 99 -26.90 -5.67 2.02
C LYS A 99 -27.08 -6.79 0.99
N ASP A 100 -28.19 -6.78 0.26
CA ASP A 100 -28.44 -7.79 -0.78
C ASP A 100 -27.48 -7.63 -1.94
N GLU A 101 -27.24 -6.39 -2.42
CA GLU A 101 -26.23 -6.11 -3.44
C GLU A 101 -24.79 -6.46 -2.98
N LEU A 102 -24.49 -6.25 -1.69
CA LEU A 102 -23.20 -6.69 -1.11
C LEU A 102 -23.09 -8.20 -1.10
N PHE A 103 -24.16 -8.91 -0.73
CA PHE A 103 -24.17 -10.37 -0.71
C PHE A 103 -23.92 -10.94 -2.09
N ASP A 104 -24.65 -10.46 -3.10
CA ASP A 104 -24.47 -10.91 -4.49
C ASP A 104 -23.05 -10.63 -4.99
N PHE A 105 -22.57 -9.40 -4.79
CA PHE A 105 -21.24 -9.01 -5.23
C PHE A 105 -20.13 -9.81 -4.53
N LEU A 106 -20.21 -9.99 -3.21
CA LEU A 106 -19.20 -10.77 -2.47
C LEU A 106 -19.29 -12.26 -2.77
N ALA A 107 -20.48 -12.79 -3.08
CA ALA A 107 -20.62 -14.18 -3.57
C ALA A 107 -19.91 -14.38 -4.91
N GLU A 108 -20.04 -13.42 -5.85
CA GLU A 108 -19.28 -13.44 -7.10
C GLU A 108 -17.78 -13.34 -6.89
N ILE A 109 -17.32 -12.45 -6.00
CA ILE A 109 -15.91 -12.28 -5.59
C ILE A 109 -15.34 -13.59 -5.04
N LYS A 110 -16.09 -14.26 -4.15
CA LYS A 110 -15.72 -15.57 -3.59
C LYS A 110 -15.63 -16.64 -4.69
N ASN A 111 -16.64 -16.69 -5.57
CA ASN A 111 -16.67 -17.64 -6.68
C ASN A 111 -15.52 -17.41 -7.69
N ALA A 112 -15.06 -16.16 -7.82
CA ALA A 112 -13.87 -15.82 -8.59
C ALA A 112 -12.55 -16.26 -7.93
N GLY A 113 -12.59 -16.83 -6.70
CA GLY A 113 -11.43 -17.37 -6.01
C GLY A 113 -10.76 -16.43 -5.01
N ILE A 114 -11.34 -15.27 -4.72
CA ILE A 114 -10.84 -14.38 -3.66
C ILE A 114 -11.09 -15.02 -2.29
N LYS A 115 -10.05 -15.09 -1.49
CA LYS A 115 -10.03 -15.75 -0.17
C LYS A 115 -10.00 -14.76 0.98
N LEU A 116 -9.51 -13.54 0.74
CA LEU A 116 -9.28 -12.52 1.74
C LEU A 116 -9.67 -11.14 1.20
N ILE A 117 -10.37 -10.37 2.01
CA ILE A 117 -10.58 -8.93 1.77
C ILE A 117 -10.00 -8.12 2.92
N ASP A 118 -9.51 -6.91 2.62
CA ASP A 118 -8.99 -5.94 3.58
C ASP A 118 -9.95 -4.75 3.70
N LEU A 119 -10.27 -4.38 4.93
CA LEU A 119 -11.11 -3.24 5.29
C LEU A 119 -10.36 -2.34 6.27
N THR A 120 -10.37 -1.03 6.02
CA THR A 120 -9.70 -0.07 6.89
C THR A 120 -10.70 0.76 7.70
N PHE A 121 -10.64 0.66 9.03
CA PHE A 121 -11.47 1.45 9.94
C PHE A 121 -10.65 2.55 10.61
N TYR A 122 -10.98 3.81 10.38
CA TYR A 122 -10.23 4.96 10.88
C TYR A 122 -10.57 5.33 12.33
N GLY A 123 -11.73 4.92 12.81
CA GLY A 123 -12.29 5.19 14.13
C GLY A 123 -13.71 4.65 14.22
N LEU A 124 -14.45 5.07 15.23
CA LEU A 124 -15.90 4.87 15.32
C LEU A 124 -16.63 5.71 14.26
N GLU A 125 -17.89 5.45 14.02
CA GLU A 125 -18.68 5.91 12.88
C GLU A 125 -18.43 7.37 12.48
N ASP A 126 -18.69 8.33 13.36
CA ASP A 126 -18.54 9.76 13.05
C ASP A 126 -17.11 10.15 12.69
N TYR A 127 -16.14 9.59 13.42
CA TYR A 127 -14.73 9.86 13.16
C TYR A 127 -14.27 9.18 11.86
N HIS A 128 -14.70 7.96 11.64
CA HIS A 128 -14.39 7.20 10.42
C HIS A 128 -14.87 7.94 9.17
N ASP A 129 -16.16 8.29 9.13
CA ASP A 129 -16.77 8.97 7.99
C ASP A 129 -16.09 10.32 7.67
N LYS A 130 -15.78 11.08 8.73
CA LYS A 130 -15.01 12.32 8.58
C LYS A 130 -13.60 12.10 8.05
N PHE A 131 -12.91 11.05 8.49
CA PHE A 131 -11.56 10.72 8.05
C PHE A 131 -11.53 10.18 6.62
N ALA A 132 -12.49 9.32 6.29
CA ALA A 132 -12.71 8.80 4.94
C ALA A 132 -13.18 9.88 3.96
N GLY A 133 -13.74 10.98 4.47
CA GLY A 133 -14.34 12.04 3.65
C GLY A 133 -15.60 11.58 2.94
N ARG A 134 -16.36 10.65 3.56
CA ARG A 134 -17.57 10.05 3.00
C ARG A 134 -18.52 9.66 4.12
N LEU A 135 -19.73 10.24 4.11
CA LEU A 135 -20.80 9.89 5.04
C LEU A 135 -21.33 8.48 4.76
N GLY A 136 -21.53 7.67 5.82
CA GLY A 136 -22.05 6.31 5.73
C GLY A 136 -21.01 5.26 5.34
N ASP A 137 -19.74 5.63 5.19
CA ASP A 137 -18.67 4.70 4.84
C ASP A 137 -18.43 3.63 5.91
N TYR A 138 -18.48 4.04 7.19
CA TYR A 138 -18.38 3.11 8.32
C TYR A 138 -19.44 2.00 8.25
N ASN A 139 -20.69 2.37 8.05
CA ASN A 139 -21.80 1.42 7.98
C ASN A 139 -21.72 0.51 6.73
N LEU A 140 -21.24 1.05 5.61
CA LEU A 140 -20.98 0.26 4.41
C LEU A 140 -19.90 -0.81 4.67
N LEU A 141 -18.78 -0.44 5.30
CA LEU A 141 -17.72 -1.37 5.64
C LEU A 141 -18.16 -2.39 6.70
N MET A 142 -18.94 -2.01 7.71
CA MET A 142 -19.50 -2.94 8.70
C MET A 142 -20.44 -3.96 8.05
N ASN A 143 -21.30 -3.54 7.13
CA ASN A 143 -22.15 -4.44 6.35
C ASN A 143 -21.33 -5.37 5.47
N THR A 144 -20.28 -4.85 4.82
CA THR A 144 -19.35 -5.64 3.99
C THR A 144 -18.66 -6.72 4.81
N LEU A 145 -18.17 -6.37 5.99
CA LEU A 145 -17.53 -7.29 6.93
C LEU A 145 -18.50 -8.43 7.33
N ASP A 146 -19.71 -8.08 7.75
CA ASP A 146 -20.70 -9.07 8.21
C ASP A 146 -21.11 -10.01 7.08
N VAL A 147 -21.33 -9.49 5.87
CA VAL A 147 -21.66 -10.31 4.68
C VAL A 147 -20.47 -11.19 4.27
N ALA A 148 -19.26 -10.66 4.25
CA ALA A 148 -18.06 -11.43 3.90
C ALA A 148 -17.85 -12.62 4.85
N LEU A 149 -17.97 -12.39 6.16
CA LEU A 149 -17.88 -13.45 7.18
C LEU A 149 -19.00 -14.49 7.02
N SER A 150 -20.23 -14.07 6.73
CA SER A 150 -21.34 -14.99 6.48
C SER A 150 -21.12 -15.89 5.26
N LEU A 151 -20.44 -15.38 4.26
CA LEU A 151 -20.04 -16.12 3.07
C LEU A 151 -18.76 -16.98 3.29
N GLY A 152 -18.09 -16.84 4.44
CA GLY A 152 -16.83 -17.56 4.71
C GLY A 152 -15.63 -17.01 3.94
N ILE A 153 -15.65 -15.73 3.59
CA ILE A 153 -14.47 -14.99 3.12
C ILE A 153 -13.70 -14.52 4.35
N ASN A 154 -12.39 -14.70 4.36
CA ASN A 154 -11.55 -14.16 5.43
C ASN A 154 -11.54 -12.63 5.34
N VAL A 155 -11.53 -11.97 6.49
CA VAL A 155 -11.47 -10.51 6.56
C VAL A 155 -10.27 -10.08 7.38
N GLU A 156 -9.47 -9.20 6.81
CA GLU A 156 -8.45 -8.44 7.52
C GLU A 156 -8.98 -7.05 7.83
N VAL A 157 -8.79 -6.58 9.06
CA VAL A 157 -9.22 -5.26 9.53
C VAL A 157 -7.99 -4.48 9.94
N GLY A 158 -7.69 -3.43 9.20
CA GLY A 158 -6.62 -2.48 9.51
C GLY A 158 -7.16 -1.25 10.24
N ILE A 159 -6.49 -0.82 11.32
CA ILE A 159 -6.81 0.43 12.02
C ILE A 159 -5.56 1.31 12.02
N PRO A 160 -5.55 2.44 11.30
CA PRO A 160 -4.45 3.40 11.41
C PRO A 160 -4.49 4.10 12.77
N VAL A 161 -3.34 4.10 13.45
CA VAL A 161 -3.20 4.69 14.78
C VAL A 161 -2.56 6.07 14.66
N ILE A 162 -3.30 7.07 15.09
CA ILE A 162 -2.87 8.48 15.18
C ILE A 162 -3.36 9.09 16.50
N LYS A 163 -2.83 10.24 16.89
CA LYS A 163 -3.19 10.88 18.16
C LYS A 163 -4.69 11.13 18.32
N GLU A 164 -5.34 11.47 17.21
CA GLU A 164 -6.76 11.87 17.22
C GLU A 164 -7.76 10.72 17.41
N ASN A 165 -7.31 9.46 17.32
CA ASN A 165 -8.20 8.30 17.52
C ASN A 165 -7.77 7.37 18.67
N LEU A 166 -6.81 7.80 19.50
CA LEU A 166 -6.29 6.99 20.61
C LEU A 166 -7.38 6.60 21.62
N ASP A 167 -8.30 7.51 21.89
CA ASP A 167 -9.42 7.31 22.82
C ASP A 167 -10.43 6.26 22.32
N GLN A 168 -10.50 6.01 21.03
CA GLN A 168 -11.42 5.07 20.40
C GLN A 168 -10.84 3.65 20.23
N LEU A 169 -9.51 3.49 20.37
CA LEU A 169 -8.85 2.22 20.05
C LEU A 169 -9.30 1.04 20.92
N ASN A 170 -9.61 1.26 22.19
CA ASN A 170 -10.09 0.18 23.07
C ASN A 170 -11.44 -0.36 22.56
N GLU A 171 -12.37 0.52 22.23
CA GLU A 171 -13.70 0.14 21.74
C GLU A 171 -13.61 -0.55 20.37
N LEU A 172 -12.78 -0.03 19.45
CA LEU A 172 -12.56 -0.64 18.15
C LEU A 172 -11.94 -2.04 18.27
N VAL A 173 -10.91 -2.19 19.10
CA VAL A 173 -10.28 -3.48 19.32
C VAL A 173 -11.26 -4.46 19.97
N ASP A 174 -12.05 -4.03 20.95
CA ASP A 174 -13.09 -4.86 21.57
C ASP A 174 -14.20 -5.26 20.58
N LEU A 175 -14.54 -4.38 19.65
CA LEU A 175 -15.51 -4.66 18.61
C LEU A 175 -15.00 -5.74 17.63
N PHE A 176 -13.80 -5.56 17.10
CA PHE A 176 -13.27 -6.44 16.05
C PHE A 176 -12.65 -7.74 16.60
N SER A 177 -12.07 -7.74 17.78
CA SER A 177 -11.52 -8.96 18.41
C SER A 177 -12.58 -10.02 18.73
N LYS A 178 -13.86 -9.63 18.84
CA LYS A 178 -15.00 -10.54 19.01
C LYS A 178 -15.53 -11.13 17.71
N LYS A 179 -15.06 -10.60 16.57
CA LYS A 179 -15.39 -11.11 15.23
C LYS A 179 -14.25 -12.02 14.74
N ASN A 180 -14.57 -12.94 13.87
CA ASN A 180 -13.53 -13.83 13.27
C ASN A 180 -12.78 -13.09 12.17
N VAL A 181 -11.96 -12.10 12.53
CA VAL A 181 -11.16 -11.26 11.62
C VAL A 181 -9.69 -11.26 12.02
N ASN A 182 -8.82 -11.02 11.07
CA ASN A 182 -7.41 -10.73 11.32
C ASN A 182 -7.25 -9.23 11.58
N LEU A 183 -7.17 -8.84 12.85
CA LEU A 183 -7.07 -7.43 13.25
C LEU A 183 -5.60 -7.00 13.38
N PHE A 184 -5.26 -5.84 12.80
CA PHE A 184 -3.95 -5.22 13.01
C PHE A 184 -4.05 -3.69 13.09
N LEU A 185 -3.13 -3.10 13.85
CA LEU A 185 -2.97 -1.67 14.00
C LEU A 185 -1.67 -1.22 13.34
N PHE A 186 -1.71 -0.11 12.61
CA PHE A 186 -0.55 0.41 11.89
C PHE A 186 -0.43 1.93 11.97
N THR A 187 0.76 2.47 11.73
CA THR A 187 0.96 3.93 11.61
C THR A 187 0.85 4.34 10.14
N PRO A 188 0.04 5.36 9.80
CA PRO A 188 -0.07 5.86 8.43
C PRO A 188 1.27 6.35 7.89
N HIS A 189 1.52 6.11 6.60
CA HIS A 189 2.70 6.65 5.94
C HIS A 189 2.59 8.14 5.66
N SER A 190 3.70 8.87 5.80
CA SER A 190 3.80 10.32 5.51
C SER A 190 4.04 10.58 4.02
N ILE A 191 3.31 9.89 3.14
CA ILE A 191 3.34 10.03 1.67
C ILE A 191 1.95 10.42 1.18
N GLY A 192 1.87 11.00 -0.01
CA GLY A 192 0.59 11.49 -0.53
C GLY A 192 -0.04 12.49 0.43
N ARG A 193 -1.35 12.40 0.65
CA ARG A 193 -2.03 13.20 1.68
C ARG A 193 -1.58 12.87 3.11
N GLY A 194 -1.08 11.66 3.35
CA GLY A 194 -0.55 11.25 4.66
C GLY A 194 0.58 12.15 5.18
N LYS A 195 1.28 12.91 4.30
CA LYS A 195 2.26 13.93 4.73
C LYS A 195 1.68 14.98 5.68
N THR A 196 0.36 15.24 5.61
CA THR A 196 -0.31 16.19 6.51
C THR A 196 -0.51 15.62 7.91
N LEU A 197 -0.35 14.30 8.08
CA LEU A 197 -0.52 13.59 9.36
C LEU A 197 0.78 13.45 10.17
N ILE A 198 1.87 14.12 9.75
CA ILE A 198 3.15 14.00 10.47
C ILE A 198 3.03 14.43 11.94
N ASN A 199 2.23 15.47 12.22
CA ASN A 199 1.98 15.96 13.58
C ASN A 199 0.97 15.10 14.37
N SER A 200 0.24 14.23 13.67
CA SER A 200 -0.72 13.27 14.24
C SER A 200 -0.07 11.93 14.59
N LYS A 201 1.20 11.73 14.27
CA LYS A 201 1.91 10.50 14.65
C LYS A 201 1.94 10.33 16.17
N ILE A 202 1.75 9.10 16.62
CA ILE A 202 1.85 8.75 18.04
C ILE A 202 3.29 8.74 18.51
N THR A 203 3.47 9.06 19.78
CA THR A 203 4.74 8.97 20.48
C THR A 203 4.93 7.62 21.17
N LEU A 204 6.12 7.35 21.66
CA LEU A 204 6.37 6.23 22.54
C LEU A 204 5.52 6.32 23.82
N ASP A 205 5.36 7.52 24.39
CA ASP A 205 4.55 7.74 25.60
C ASP A 205 3.05 7.46 25.31
N ASP A 206 2.55 7.85 24.14
CA ASP A 206 1.19 7.50 23.69
C ASP A 206 1.02 5.96 23.61
N TYR A 207 1.98 5.27 22.98
CA TYR A 207 1.97 3.81 22.92
C TYR A 207 2.02 3.17 24.32
N GLU A 208 2.89 3.67 25.21
CA GLU A 208 3.00 3.12 26.56
C GLU A 208 1.71 3.29 27.38
N SER A 209 0.94 4.33 27.10
CA SER A 209 -0.35 4.57 27.74
C SER A 209 -1.50 3.68 27.22
N MET A 210 -1.34 3.03 26.06
CA MET A 210 -2.37 2.13 25.51
C MET A 210 -2.59 0.92 26.42
N SER A 211 -3.81 0.40 26.41
CA SER A 211 -4.13 -0.84 27.11
C SER A 211 -3.33 -2.03 26.54
N LYS A 212 -3.15 -3.07 27.35
CA LYS A 212 -2.50 -4.31 26.90
C LYS A 212 -3.24 -4.94 25.73
N ASN A 213 -4.58 -4.85 25.70
CA ASN A 213 -5.40 -5.38 24.62
C ASN A 213 -5.07 -4.70 23.28
N VAL A 214 -5.00 -3.38 23.25
CA VAL A 214 -4.64 -2.60 22.05
C VAL A 214 -3.21 -2.90 21.61
N LYS A 215 -2.26 -2.94 22.55
CA LYS A 215 -0.83 -3.24 22.26
C LYS A 215 -0.61 -4.59 21.56
N ASN A 216 -1.47 -5.59 21.82
CA ASN A 216 -1.35 -6.92 21.21
C ASN A 216 -1.51 -6.87 19.66
N TYR A 217 -2.20 -5.88 19.12
CA TYR A 217 -2.45 -5.73 17.70
C TYR A 217 -1.53 -4.70 17.02
N PHE A 218 -0.71 -3.99 17.80
CA PHE A 218 0.24 -3.00 17.28
C PHE A 218 1.65 -3.58 17.18
N ASN A 219 2.18 -3.70 15.96
CA ASN A 219 3.52 -4.27 15.77
C ASN A 219 4.61 -3.25 16.11
N ARG A 220 5.09 -3.31 17.34
CA ARG A 220 6.15 -2.43 17.85
C ARG A 220 7.51 -2.65 17.19
N ASN A 221 7.75 -3.84 16.63
CA ASN A 221 9.01 -4.14 15.95
C ASN A 221 9.17 -3.41 14.62
N THR A 222 8.05 -3.08 13.97
CA THR A 222 8.03 -2.34 12.70
C THR A 222 7.78 -0.84 12.87
N ASN A 223 7.44 -0.39 14.08
CA ASN A 223 7.17 1.01 14.41
C ASN A 223 8.02 1.42 15.63
N ARG A 224 9.09 2.15 15.40
CA ARG A 224 10.10 2.47 16.41
C ARG A 224 10.41 3.96 16.43
N THR A 225 10.97 4.46 17.53
CA THR A 225 11.58 5.80 17.56
C THR A 225 12.83 5.85 16.68
N GLN A 226 13.28 7.04 16.32
CA GLN A 226 14.55 7.22 15.60
C GLN A 226 15.73 6.63 16.36
N TYR A 227 15.75 6.78 17.70
CA TYR A 227 16.78 6.22 18.56
C TYR A 227 16.81 4.69 18.55
N GLU A 228 15.64 4.05 18.59
CA GLU A 228 15.54 2.58 18.53
C GLU A 228 15.96 2.02 17.16
N TRP A 229 15.62 2.71 16.06
CA TRP A 229 16.12 2.37 14.73
C TRP A 229 17.62 2.50 14.64
N LEU A 230 18.22 3.56 15.22
CA LEU A 230 19.66 3.79 15.22
C LEU A 230 20.43 2.71 16.01
N ASN A 231 19.90 2.28 17.16
CA ASN A 231 20.55 1.27 18.00
C ASN A 231 20.38 -0.18 17.48
N ASN A 232 19.34 -0.44 16.70
CA ASN A 232 19.08 -1.75 16.12
C ASN A 232 18.63 -1.58 14.65
N PRO A 233 19.55 -1.18 13.78
CA PRO A 233 19.21 -0.96 12.37
C PRO A 233 18.85 -2.27 11.68
N PRO A 234 17.96 -2.23 10.67
CA PRO A 234 17.63 -3.42 9.91
C PRO A 234 18.83 -3.90 9.09
N LYS A 235 18.88 -5.20 8.84
CA LYS A 235 19.88 -5.76 7.92
C LYS A 235 19.70 -5.16 6.53
N GLU A 236 20.80 -4.89 5.86
CA GLU A 236 20.77 -4.53 4.45
C GLU A 236 20.30 -5.71 3.61
N VAL A 237 19.58 -5.41 2.56
CA VAL A 237 18.97 -6.40 1.69
C VAL A 237 19.72 -6.49 0.36
N SER A 238 19.74 -7.69 -0.20
CA SER A 238 20.53 -8.01 -1.40
C SER A 238 19.69 -8.10 -2.68
N ASN A 239 18.37 -8.08 -2.55
CA ASN A 239 17.44 -8.24 -3.66
C ASN A 239 16.67 -6.95 -3.95
N ARG A 240 16.24 -6.78 -5.21
CA ARG A 240 15.35 -5.70 -5.62
C ARG A 240 14.15 -6.23 -6.39
N THR A 241 13.07 -5.50 -6.31
CA THR A 241 11.91 -5.62 -7.20
C THR A 241 11.86 -4.38 -8.08
N LEU A 242 11.79 -4.58 -9.39
CA LEU A 242 11.54 -3.52 -10.36
C LEU A 242 10.02 -3.35 -10.51
N THR A 243 9.57 -2.11 -10.60
CA THR A 243 8.15 -1.79 -10.76
C THR A 243 7.96 -0.96 -12.03
N ILE A 244 7.07 -1.42 -12.89
CA ILE A 244 6.60 -0.71 -14.08
C ILE A 244 5.19 -0.20 -13.76
N SER A 245 5.04 1.10 -13.54
CA SER A 245 3.72 1.71 -13.35
C SER A 245 3.18 2.19 -14.69
N LEU A 246 2.06 1.62 -15.11
CA LEU A 246 1.37 1.99 -16.35
C LEU A 246 0.48 3.20 -16.09
N LEU A 247 0.97 4.37 -16.45
CA LEU A 247 0.32 5.66 -16.24
C LEU A 247 -0.06 6.27 -17.58
N SER A 248 -1.12 7.08 -17.59
CA SER A 248 -1.51 7.85 -18.76
C SER A 248 -0.41 8.79 -19.29
N THR A 249 0.55 9.13 -18.44
CA THR A 249 1.67 10.03 -18.77
C THR A 249 2.93 9.35 -19.29
N ASN A 250 3.05 8.02 -19.19
CA ASN A 250 4.28 7.31 -19.58
C ASN A 250 4.06 6.11 -20.51
N ILE A 251 2.82 5.69 -20.72
CA ILE A 251 2.53 4.43 -21.41
C ILE A 251 3.02 4.44 -22.87
N GLU A 252 2.92 5.56 -23.58
CA GLU A 252 3.39 5.65 -24.96
C GLU A 252 4.92 5.46 -25.05
N ASP A 253 5.65 6.05 -24.11
CA ASP A 253 7.11 5.88 -24.03
C ASP A 253 7.49 4.42 -23.72
N ILE A 254 6.76 3.80 -22.77
CA ILE A 254 6.98 2.40 -22.39
C ILE A 254 6.70 1.43 -23.54
N GLU A 255 5.60 1.62 -24.29
CA GLU A 255 5.21 0.75 -25.40
C GLU A 255 6.16 0.87 -26.61
N ASN A 256 6.85 1.99 -26.76
CA ASN A 256 7.82 2.21 -27.83
C ASN A 256 9.19 1.57 -27.55
N LYS A 257 9.40 0.99 -26.35
CA LYS A 257 10.64 0.32 -25.95
C LYS A 257 10.50 -1.20 -26.04
N THR A 258 11.61 -1.90 -26.22
CA THR A 258 11.63 -3.34 -25.99
C THR A 258 11.51 -3.63 -24.49
N PHE A 259 10.98 -4.80 -24.11
CA PHE A 259 10.86 -5.17 -22.70
C PHE A 259 12.23 -5.26 -22.00
N GLU A 260 13.27 -5.61 -22.75
CA GLU A 260 14.64 -5.62 -22.23
C GLU A 260 15.14 -4.21 -21.93
N ASP A 261 14.87 -3.24 -22.81
CA ASP A 261 15.23 -1.84 -22.60
C ASP A 261 14.51 -1.24 -21.39
N VAL A 262 13.23 -1.57 -21.19
CA VAL A 262 12.48 -1.13 -20.00
C VAL A 262 13.13 -1.68 -18.72
N ILE A 263 13.49 -2.95 -18.68
CA ILE A 263 14.17 -3.54 -17.51
C ILE A 263 15.53 -2.86 -17.28
N LYS A 264 16.31 -2.69 -18.34
CA LYS A 264 17.63 -2.06 -18.27
C LYS A 264 17.55 -0.63 -17.75
N GLU A 265 16.61 0.15 -18.25
CA GLU A 265 16.38 1.51 -17.78
C GLU A 265 16.05 1.56 -16.27
N LEU A 266 15.16 0.67 -15.79
CA LEU A 266 14.85 0.58 -14.36
C LEU A 266 16.06 0.15 -13.52
N GLU A 267 16.91 -0.73 -14.04
CA GLU A 267 18.16 -1.13 -13.39
C GLU A 267 19.19 0.01 -13.33
N GLU A 268 19.27 0.82 -14.38
CA GLU A 268 20.12 2.02 -14.43
C GLU A 268 19.59 3.09 -13.47
N MET A 269 18.28 3.32 -13.42
CA MET A 269 17.64 4.22 -12.45
C MET A 269 17.92 3.76 -11.01
N ASP A 270 17.80 2.47 -10.71
CA ASP A 270 18.11 1.88 -9.41
C ASP A 270 19.59 2.12 -9.06
N TYR A 271 20.49 1.82 -9.96
CA TYR A 271 21.92 2.02 -9.73
C TYR A 271 22.25 3.49 -9.44
N TYR A 272 21.74 4.39 -10.28
CA TYR A 272 21.99 5.82 -10.12
C TYR A 272 21.41 6.36 -8.80
N PHE A 273 20.19 5.98 -8.47
CA PHE A 273 19.55 6.42 -7.23
C PHE A 273 20.34 6.00 -5.99
N TYR A 274 20.62 4.71 -5.86
CA TYR A 274 21.30 4.18 -4.66
C TYR A 274 22.81 4.39 -4.64
N SER A 275 23.42 4.86 -5.71
CA SER A 275 24.78 5.39 -5.68
C SER A 275 24.82 6.87 -5.25
N THR A 276 23.71 7.58 -5.38
CA THR A 276 23.60 9.01 -5.10
C THR A 276 22.98 9.29 -3.73
N VAL A 277 21.94 8.53 -3.37
CA VAL A 277 21.21 8.67 -2.09
C VAL A 277 21.68 7.61 -1.11
N PRO A 278 22.16 7.99 0.08
CA PRO A 278 22.65 7.04 1.06
C PRO A 278 21.59 6.03 1.52
N SER A 279 22.05 4.87 1.98
CA SER A 279 21.21 3.83 2.58
C SER A 279 20.46 4.35 3.82
N PHE A 280 19.43 3.61 4.23
CA PHE A 280 18.68 3.94 5.44
C PHE A 280 19.58 4.05 6.67
N ASN A 281 20.54 3.10 6.81
CA ASN A 281 21.43 3.07 7.97
C ASN A 281 22.39 4.29 7.99
N GLU A 282 22.93 4.69 6.84
CA GLU A 282 23.76 5.89 6.72
C GLU A 282 22.97 7.16 7.04
N LEU A 283 21.72 7.25 6.57
CA LEU A 283 20.84 8.39 6.87
C LEU A 283 20.39 8.42 8.33
N LEU A 284 20.21 7.27 8.97
CA LEU A 284 19.97 7.19 10.42
C LEU A 284 21.14 7.80 11.21
N ILE A 285 22.38 7.41 10.88
CA ILE A 285 23.58 7.95 11.53
C ILE A 285 23.64 9.48 11.37
N LYS A 286 23.26 9.99 10.20
CA LYS A 286 23.34 11.41 9.88
C LYS A 286 22.23 12.23 10.51
N TYR A 287 21.00 11.73 10.56
CA TYR A 287 19.82 12.54 10.82
C TYR A 287 19.00 12.16 12.06
N ALA A 288 19.25 11.00 12.68
CA ALA A 288 18.41 10.55 13.78
C ALA A 288 18.47 11.51 14.97
N ASP A 289 17.32 12.01 15.37
CA ASP A 289 17.15 12.73 16.62
C ASP A 289 16.84 11.74 17.75
N LYS A 290 17.77 11.66 18.70
CA LYS A 290 17.65 10.75 19.85
C LYS A 290 16.56 11.16 20.83
N ASN A 291 16.11 12.42 20.76
CA ASN A 291 15.07 12.97 21.63
C ASN A 291 13.68 12.88 20.99
N ASP A 292 13.60 12.57 19.70
CA ASP A 292 12.32 12.39 19.03
C ASP A 292 11.65 11.09 19.50
N LYS A 293 10.49 11.23 20.12
CA LYS A 293 9.69 10.11 20.64
C LYS A 293 8.63 9.60 19.66
N LEU A 294 8.48 10.20 18.48
CA LEU A 294 7.51 9.74 17.48
C LEU A 294 7.85 8.34 17.00
N LEU A 295 6.81 7.56 16.70
CA LEU A 295 6.96 6.21 16.16
C LEU A 295 6.87 6.24 14.63
N TYR A 296 7.86 5.61 13.99
CA TYR A 296 7.98 5.54 12.53
C TYR A 296 8.14 4.11 12.06
N SER A 297 7.51 3.77 10.94
CA SER A 297 7.95 2.62 10.17
C SER A 297 9.30 2.91 9.48
N LYS A 298 10.07 1.85 9.15
CA LYS A 298 11.30 2.01 8.36
C LYS A 298 11.05 2.77 7.05
N LYS A 299 10.00 2.39 6.32
CA LYS A 299 9.65 2.98 5.03
C LYS A 299 9.38 4.48 5.15
N ASP A 300 8.61 4.86 6.14
CA ASP A 300 8.24 6.25 6.40
C ASP A 300 9.46 7.11 6.80
N LEU A 301 10.25 6.63 7.77
CA LEU A 301 11.44 7.35 8.23
C LEU A 301 12.49 7.49 7.13
N TYR A 302 12.68 6.43 6.32
CA TYR A 302 13.60 6.48 5.19
C TYR A 302 13.13 7.49 4.13
N ALA A 303 11.83 7.57 3.84
CA ALA A 303 11.29 8.56 2.91
C ALA A 303 11.53 10.00 3.41
N ILE A 304 11.34 10.26 4.71
CA ILE A 304 11.61 11.57 5.33
C ILE A 304 13.10 11.94 5.19
N TYR A 305 14.00 11.02 5.52
CA TYR A 305 15.44 11.27 5.48
C TYR A 305 15.99 11.45 4.06
N ARG A 306 15.53 10.62 3.11
CA ARG A 306 15.92 10.77 1.69
C ARG A 306 15.52 12.13 1.15
N LYS A 307 14.27 12.53 1.37
CA LYS A 307 13.78 13.84 0.94
C LYS A 307 14.62 14.96 1.51
N ARG A 308 14.93 14.91 2.81
CA ARG A 308 15.82 15.87 3.47
C ARG A 308 17.20 15.88 2.84
N TYR A 309 17.82 14.72 2.63
CA TYR A 309 19.15 14.59 2.02
C TYR A 309 19.19 15.15 0.60
N ILE A 310 18.22 14.82 -0.22
CA ILE A 310 18.10 15.31 -1.60
C ILE A 310 17.99 16.84 -1.62
N GLN A 311 17.17 17.43 -0.74
CA GLN A 311 16.98 18.87 -0.64
C GLN A 311 18.25 19.59 -0.15
N GLU A 312 18.88 19.12 0.93
CA GLU A 312 20.10 19.71 1.49
C GLU A 312 21.27 19.73 0.49
N ASN A 313 21.38 18.67 -0.32
CA ASN A 313 22.47 18.53 -1.29
C ASN A 313 22.07 19.02 -2.69
N LYS A 314 20.87 19.58 -2.88
CA LYS A 314 20.36 20.09 -4.16
C LYS A 314 20.46 19.04 -5.31
N ILE A 315 20.19 17.78 -4.98
CA ILE A 315 20.27 16.69 -5.93
C ILE A 315 19.01 16.71 -6.80
N ASN A 316 19.20 16.70 -8.12
CA ASN A 316 18.08 16.56 -9.05
C ASN A 316 17.89 15.10 -9.42
N ILE A 317 17.08 14.38 -8.64
CA ILE A 317 16.83 12.95 -8.83
C ILE A 317 15.35 12.65 -8.50
N ILE A 318 14.78 11.74 -9.27
CA ILE A 318 13.43 11.20 -9.00
C ILE A 318 13.52 10.15 -7.89
N ASP A 319 12.63 10.20 -6.92
CA ASP A 319 12.52 9.14 -5.90
C ASP A 319 11.87 7.90 -6.50
N ILE A 320 12.68 6.97 -6.97
CA ILE A 320 12.27 5.72 -7.60
C ILE A 320 11.60 4.73 -6.63
N THR A 321 11.55 5.04 -5.35
CA THR A 321 10.89 4.21 -4.33
C THR A 321 9.45 4.64 -4.06
N ASP A 322 8.98 5.66 -4.76
CA ASP A 322 7.57 6.08 -4.71
C ASP A 322 6.73 5.08 -5.52
N GLU A 323 5.91 4.31 -4.81
CA GLU A 323 5.08 3.24 -5.40
C GLU A 323 4.09 3.71 -6.47
N ARG A 324 3.87 5.02 -6.59
CA ARG A 324 3.00 5.60 -7.61
C ARG A 324 3.65 5.65 -9.00
N TYR A 325 4.96 5.46 -9.09
CA TYR A 325 5.73 5.61 -10.33
C TYR A 325 6.57 4.36 -10.60
N SER A 326 7.04 4.26 -11.84
CA SER A 326 8.01 3.23 -12.18
C SER A 326 9.31 3.44 -11.41
N GLY A 327 9.92 2.35 -10.97
CA GLY A 327 11.13 2.43 -10.18
C GLY A 327 11.59 1.11 -9.60
N SER A 328 12.24 1.14 -8.45
CA SER A 328 12.70 -0.07 -7.78
C SER A 328 12.60 0.03 -6.26
N ILE A 329 12.33 -1.11 -5.64
CA ILE A 329 12.34 -1.29 -4.20
C ILE A 329 13.38 -2.34 -3.85
N ARG A 330 14.23 -2.04 -2.86
CA ARG A 330 15.22 -2.98 -2.30
C ARG A 330 14.70 -3.57 -0.99
N TYR A 331 14.76 -4.90 -0.87
CA TYR A 331 14.29 -5.67 0.29
C TYR A 331 15.43 -6.27 1.09
#